data_493488fa8f1e7a5affbb5f87fc9d9aee
#
_entry.id   493488fa8f1e7a5affbb5f87fc9d9aee
#
_cell.length_a   1.000
_cell.length_b   1.000
_cell.length_c   1.000
_cell.angle_alpha   90.00
_cell.angle_beta   90.00
_cell.angle_gamma   90.00
#
_symmetry.space_group_name_H-M   'P 1'
#
loop_
_entity.id
_entity.type
_entity.pdbx_description
1 polymer ?
#
loop_
_entity_poly.entity_id
_entity_poly.type
_entity_poly.pdbx_seq_one_letter_code
_entity_poly.pdbx_strand_id
1 'polypeptide(L)'
;MTRALRRVARCTRAQTGIEFTLVLPLLLFLLLGFIDAGRLIWTINRAEKATQMGVRYAITTDMVAAGLGSYVFTQAGLPQGASIPTTAFVGVTCDSTACTNKGAGPPPGYSATAFANLVQRMRFFYPEIAPANVVVEYDNSGLGYAGDPNSPDVAALVTVRLTGITFQPMTTYAILPPFQLPEFRSALTMEDGTGTVAN
;
A
#
# COMPACT_ATOMS: atom_id res chain seq x y z
N MET A 1 -15.03 61.56 -15.43
CA MET A 1 -14.84 60.25 -14.74
C MET A 1 -14.57 60.36 -13.23
N THR A 2 -14.01 61.40 -12.71
CA THR A 2 -13.56 61.54 -11.30
C THR A 2 -14.67 61.76 -10.26
N ARG A 3 -15.81 62.33 -10.59
CA ARG A 3 -16.92 62.61 -9.63
C ARG A 3 -17.76 61.35 -9.30
N ALA A 4 -17.91 60.40 -10.22
CA ALA A 4 -18.62 59.15 -10.00
C ALA A 4 -17.86 58.23 -9.04
N LEU A 5 -16.56 58.11 -9.22
CA LEU A 5 -15.68 57.31 -8.34
C LEU A 5 -15.65 57.85 -6.90
N ARG A 6 -15.69 59.18 -6.70
CA ARG A 6 -15.76 59.78 -5.33
C ARG A 6 -17.11 59.53 -4.65
N ARG A 7 -18.21 59.39 -5.39
CA ARG A 7 -19.55 59.06 -4.82
C ARG A 7 -19.60 57.58 -4.35
N VAL A 8 -19.00 56.66 -5.12
CA VAL A 8 -18.94 55.24 -4.75
C VAL A 8 -18.09 55.04 -3.50
N ALA A 9 -16.96 55.77 -3.37
CA ALA A 9 -16.09 55.69 -2.19
C ALA A 9 -16.70 56.26 -0.90
N ARG A 10 -17.79 57.03 -0.95
CA ARG A 10 -18.49 57.59 0.24
C ARG A 10 -19.75 56.83 0.62
N CYS A 11 -20.17 55.83 -0.14
CA CYS A 11 -21.33 55.01 0.19
C CYS A 11 -20.90 53.87 1.13
N THR A 12 -21.20 53.94 2.42
CA THR A 12 -20.92 52.89 3.42
C THR A 12 -21.54 51.55 3.04
N ARG A 13 -22.69 51.56 2.33
CA ARG A 13 -23.31 50.32 1.80
C ARG A 13 -22.50 49.66 0.67
N ALA A 14 -21.77 50.45 -0.13
CA ALA A 14 -20.90 49.94 -1.18
C ALA A 14 -19.59 49.40 -0.61
N GLN A 15 -19.10 49.93 0.48
CA GLN A 15 -17.89 49.47 1.19
C GLN A 15 -18.05 48.06 1.70
N THR A 16 -19.14 47.72 2.38
CA THR A 16 -19.44 46.36 2.86
C THR A 16 -19.53 45.36 1.70
N GLY A 17 -20.08 45.75 0.55
CA GLY A 17 -20.14 44.92 -0.65
C GLY A 17 -18.73 44.58 -1.20
N ILE A 18 -17.82 45.57 -1.19
CA ILE A 18 -16.43 45.36 -1.66
C ILE A 18 -15.67 44.45 -0.71
N GLU A 19 -15.81 44.68 0.62
CA GLU A 19 -15.17 43.82 1.64
C GLU A 19 -15.66 42.38 1.49
N PHE A 20 -16.98 42.16 1.35
CA PHE A 20 -17.53 40.80 1.16
C PHE A 20 -17.00 40.15 -0.14
N THR A 21 -16.93 40.90 -1.25
CA THR A 21 -16.44 40.38 -2.53
C THR A 21 -14.98 39.99 -2.48
N LEU A 22 -14.15 40.63 -1.65
CA LEU A 22 -12.74 40.27 -1.45
C LEU A 22 -12.56 39.06 -0.51
N VAL A 23 -13.40 38.99 0.53
CA VAL A 23 -13.28 37.88 1.53
C VAL A 23 -13.90 36.58 0.99
N LEU A 24 -14.98 36.67 0.20
CA LEU A 24 -15.70 35.49 -0.28
C LEU A 24 -14.82 34.50 -1.06
N PRO A 25 -14.02 34.92 -2.07
CA PRO A 25 -13.14 34.01 -2.77
C PRO A 25 -12.10 33.32 -1.85
N LEU A 26 -11.53 34.08 -0.91
CA LEU A 26 -10.59 33.53 0.05
C LEU A 26 -11.24 32.47 0.95
N LEU A 27 -12.44 32.75 1.44
CA LEU A 27 -13.21 31.79 2.23
C LEU A 27 -13.56 30.54 1.42
N LEU A 28 -13.96 30.68 0.16
CA LEU A 28 -14.22 29.55 -0.72
C LEU A 28 -12.97 28.71 -0.95
N PHE A 29 -11.82 29.31 -1.23
CA PHE A 29 -10.56 28.59 -1.36
C PHE A 29 -10.20 27.81 -0.10
N LEU A 30 -10.40 28.39 1.07
CA LEU A 30 -10.16 27.74 2.36
C LEU A 30 -11.10 26.54 2.52
N LEU A 31 -12.39 26.69 2.26
CA LEU A 31 -13.36 25.59 2.37
C LEU A 31 -13.06 24.46 1.38
N LEU A 32 -12.74 24.80 0.13
CA LEU A 32 -12.36 23.83 -0.89
C LEU A 32 -11.06 23.10 -0.51
N GLY A 33 -10.08 23.82 0.05
CA GLY A 33 -8.84 23.22 0.58
C GLY A 33 -9.10 22.21 1.70
N PHE A 34 -10.03 22.49 2.60
CA PHE A 34 -10.41 21.53 3.65
C PHE A 34 -11.06 20.27 3.08
N ILE A 35 -11.86 20.38 2.00
CA ILE A 35 -12.44 19.21 1.34
C ILE A 35 -11.34 18.33 0.75
N ASP A 36 -10.37 18.92 0.04
CA ASP A 36 -9.26 18.14 -0.53
C ASP A 36 -8.35 17.54 0.54
N ALA A 37 -8.07 18.27 1.63
CA ALA A 37 -7.33 17.74 2.78
C ALA A 37 -8.05 16.56 3.43
N GLY A 38 -9.37 16.63 3.61
CA GLY A 38 -10.18 15.53 4.13
C GLY A 38 -10.12 14.30 3.22
N ARG A 39 -10.22 14.51 1.90
CA ARG A 39 -10.09 13.42 0.92
C ARG A 39 -8.69 12.79 0.92
N LEU A 40 -7.65 13.61 1.06
CA LEU A 40 -6.27 13.11 1.17
C LEU A 40 -6.10 12.19 2.38
N ILE A 41 -6.51 12.65 3.56
CA ILE A 41 -6.45 11.85 4.79
C ILE A 41 -7.26 10.56 4.64
N TRP A 42 -8.45 10.65 4.04
CA TRP A 42 -9.29 9.48 3.76
C TRP A 42 -8.57 8.47 2.84
N THR A 43 -7.93 8.94 1.77
CA THR A 43 -7.17 8.09 0.85
C THR A 43 -5.99 7.40 1.55
N ILE A 44 -5.23 8.14 2.36
CA ILE A 44 -4.12 7.59 3.16
C ILE A 44 -4.63 6.48 4.09
N ASN A 45 -5.67 6.74 4.87
CA ASN A 45 -6.24 5.75 5.81
C ASN A 45 -6.73 4.48 5.10
N ARG A 46 -7.33 4.62 3.91
CA ARG A 46 -7.76 3.47 3.09
C ARG A 46 -6.57 2.67 2.57
N ALA A 47 -5.51 3.33 2.11
CA ALA A 47 -4.30 2.68 1.63
C ALA A 47 -3.57 1.92 2.76
N GLU A 48 -3.43 2.53 3.94
CA GLU A 48 -2.88 1.87 5.13
C GLU A 48 -3.72 0.68 5.55
N LYS A 49 -5.04 0.82 5.58
CA LYS A 49 -5.94 -0.28 5.92
C LYS A 49 -5.85 -1.42 4.91
N ALA A 50 -5.74 -1.09 3.62
CA ALA A 50 -5.59 -2.10 2.57
C ALA A 50 -4.30 -2.92 2.73
N THR A 51 -3.16 -2.27 3.06
CA THR A 51 -1.89 -2.99 3.32
C THR A 51 -1.95 -3.84 4.57
N GLN A 52 -2.54 -3.35 5.66
CA GLN A 52 -2.74 -4.12 6.90
C GLN A 52 -3.61 -5.37 6.68
N MET A 53 -4.69 -5.24 5.92
CA MET A 53 -5.57 -6.38 5.61
C MET A 53 -4.95 -7.29 4.55
N GLY A 54 -4.15 -6.72 3.65
CA GLY A 54 -3.37 -7.48 2.68
C GLY A 54 -2.35 -8.40 3.33
N VAL A 55 -1.54 -7.89 4.27
CA VAL A 55 -0.55 -8.72 4.94
C VAL A 55 -1.19 -9.80 5.81
N ARG A 56 -2.30 -9.49 6.51
CA ARG A 56 -3.04 -10.50 7.28
C ARG A 56 -3.57 -11.63 6.39
N TYR A 57 -4.03 -11.30 5.19
CA TYR A 57 -4.44 -12.29 4.22
C TYR A 57 -3.24 -13.11 3.71
N ALA A 58 -2.12 -12.45 3.40
CA ALA A 58 -0.93 -13.09 2.85
C ALA A 58 -0.24 -14.08 3.81
N ILE A 59 -0.34 -13.87 5.14
CA ILE A 59 0.28 -14.77 6.13
C ILE A 59 -0.55 -16.02 6.43
N THR A 60 -1.84 -16.02 6.07
CA THR A 60 -2.79 -17.11 6.37
C THR A 60 -3.27 -17.85 5.12
N THR A 61 -2.79 -17.48 3.94
CA THR A 61 -3.21 -18.09 2.67
C THR A 61 -2.01 -18.51 1.83
N ASP A 62 -2.29 -19.17 0.71
CA ASP A 62 -1.26 -19.63 -0.22
C ASP A 62 -0.27 -18.52 -0.58
N MET A 63 1.01 -18.84 -0.50
CA MET A 63 2.08 -17.90 -0.80
C MET A 63 2.07 -17.51 -2.29
N VAL A 64 2.29 -16.22 -2.55
CA VAL A 64 2.54 -15.73 -3.92
C VAL A 64 3.82 -16.34 -4.47
N ALA A 65 4.87 -16.45 -3.64
CA ALA A 65 6.09 -17.18 -3.92
C ALA A 65 5.86 -18.70 -3.73
N ALA A 66 5.10 -19.32 -4.65
CA ALA A 66 4.68 -20.71 -4.52
C ALA A 66 5.84 -21.71 -4.40
N GLY A 67 6.98 -21.40 -5.03
CA GLY A 67 8.19 -22.24 -4.91
C GLY A 67 8.78 -22.22 -3.51
N LEU A 68 8.69 -21.11 -2.78
CA LEU A 68 9.14 -21.02 -1.39
C LEU A 68 8.24 -21.84 -0.46
N GLY A 69 6.92 -21.79 -0.67
CA GLY A 69 5.95 -22.52 0.16
C GLY A 69 6.07 -24.05 0.08
N SER A 70 6.58 -24.58 -1.01
CA SER A 70 6.74 -26.01 -1.24
C SER A 70 8.19 -26.53 -1.11
N TYR A 71 9.15 -25.63 -0.88
CA TYR A 71 10.57 -25.99 -0.84
C TYR A 71 10.98 -26.55 0.51
N VAL A 72 11.65 -27.71 0.48
CA VAL A 72 12.17 -28.38 1.67
C VAL A 72 13.68 -28.17 1.71
N PHE A 73 14.16 -27.43 2.70
CA PHE A 73 15.58 -27.04 2.81
C PHE A 73 16.51 -28.21 3.19
N THR A 74 15.99 -29.34 3.64
CA THR A 74 16.79 -30.57 3.79
C THR A 74 17.32 -31.06 2.44
N GLN A 75 16.66 -30.80 1.33
CA GLN A 75 17.12 -31.08 -0.04
C GLN A 75 18.32 -30.21 -0.44
N ALA A 76 18.48 -29.06 0.19
CA ALA A 76 19.64 -28.18 0.03
C ALA A 76 20.81 -28.55 0.95
N GLY A 77 20.73 -29.68 1.67
CA GLY A 77 21.79 -30.19 2.56
C GLY A 77 21.73 -29.64 3.98
N LEU A 78 20.67 -28.94 4.38
CA LEU A 78 20.46 -28.55 5.78
C LEU A 78 19.97 -29.76 6.58
N PRO A 79 20.52 -29.99 7.78
CA PRO A 79 20.01 -31.04 8.68
C PRO A 79 18.54 -30.78 9.04
N GLN A 80 17.77 -31.86 9.15
CA GLN A 80 16.38 -31.75 9.62
C GLN A 80 16.34 -31.10 11.01
N GLY A 81 15.41 -30.14 11.19
CA GLY A 81 15.27 -29.37 12.42
C GLY A 81 16.28 -28.22 12.58
N ALA A 82 17.19 -28.03 11.63
CA ALA A 82 18.11 -26.89 11.67
C ALA A 82 17.40 -25.60 11.27
N SER A 83 17.72 -24.48 11.92
CA SER A 83 17.28 -23.15 11.52
C SER A 83 17.83 -22.79 10.13
N ILE A 84 17.05 -22.05 9.35
CA ILE A 84 17.42 -21.67 7.99
C ILE A 84 18.24 -20.38 8.02
N PRO A 85 19.54 -20.44 7.72
CA PRO A 85 20.41 -19.28 7.77
C PRO A 85 20.15 -18.34 6.58
N THR A 86 20.53 -17.08 6.73
CA THR A 86 20.47 -16.08 5.65
C THR A 86 21.35 -16.44 4.45
N THR A 87 22.34 -17.31 4.62
CA THR A 87 23.15 -17.87 3.53
C THR A 87 22.37 -18.82 2.63
N ALA A 88 21.29 -19.46 3.15
CA ALA A 88 20.45 -20.37 2.40
C ALA A 88 19.17 -19.65 1.87
N PHE A 89 18.67 -18.69 2.61
CA PHE A 89 17.51 -17.88 2.21
C PHE A 89 17.65 -16.43 2.71
N VAL A 90 17.67 -15.48 1.78
CA VAL A 90 17.68 -14.03 2.08
C VAL A 90 16.26 -13.50 2.05
N GLY A 91 15.56 -13.72 0.96
CA GLY A 91 14.20 -13.24 0.74
C GLY A 91 13.79 -13.29 -0.73
N VAL A 92 12.50 -13.07 -0.95
CA VAL A 92 11.84 -13.05 -2.26
C VAL A 92 10.99 -11.79 -2.37
N THR A 93 11.02 -11.14 -3.53
CA THR A 93 10.10 -10.05 -3.88
C THR A 93 9.20 -10.51 -5.02
N CYS A 94 7.90 -10.35 -4.86
CA CYS A 94 6.89 -10.67 -5.87
C CYS A 94 6.15 -9.40 -6.27
N ASP A 95 6.04 -9.16 -7.57
CA ASP A 95 5.20 -8.12 -8.17
C ASP A 95 4.01 -8.74 -8.90
N SER A 96 3.32 -7.97 -9.73
CA SER A 96 2.15 -8.42 -10.51
C SER A 96 2.48 -9.43 -11.62
N THR A 97 3.75 -9.73 -11.87
CA THR A 97 4.20 -10.54 -13.02
C THR A 97 5.07 -11.72 -12.63
N ALA A 98 5.90 -11.56 -11.61
CA ALA A 98 6.90 -12.55 -11.24
C ALA A 98 7.35 -12.41 -9.78
N CYS A 99 8.01 -13.45 -9.29
CA CYS A 99 8.78 -13.41 -8.05
C CYS A 99 10.28 -13.51 -8.35
N THR A 100 11.09 -12.73 -7.64
CA THR A 100 12.55 -12.69 -7.78
C THR A 100 13.22 -12.82 -6.42
N ASN A 101 14.30 -13.57 -6.36
CA ASN A 101 15.09 -13.68 -5.13
C ASN A 101 15.88 -12.39 -4.86
N LYS A 102 15.92 -11.95 -3.60
CA LYS A 102 16.76 -10.84 -3.15
C LYS A 102 18.23 -11.24 -3.00
N GLY A 103 18.54 -12.53 -2.99
CA GLY A 103 19.85 -13.11 -2.83
C GLY A 103 19.77 -14.62 -2.90
N ALA A 104 20.48 -15.33 -2.01
CA ALA A 104 20.39 -16.79 -1.90
C ALA A 104 18.95 -17.21 -1.55
N GLY A 105 18.49 -18.28 -2.17
CA GLY A 105 17.15 -18.84 -1.94
C GLY A 105 16.78 -19.87 -3.00
N PRO A 106 15.72 -20.66 -2.75
CA PRO A 106 15.16 -21.58 -3.72
C PRO A 106 14.52 -20.83 -4.91
N PRO A 107 14.23 -21.52 -6.03
CA PRO A 107 13.41 -20.95 -7.08
C PRO A 107 12.10 -20.41 -6.49
N PRO A 108 11.79 -19.12 -6.62
CA PRO A 108 10.68 -18.52 -5.88
C PRO A 108 9.32 -19.02 -6.36
N GLY A 109 9.22 -19.41 -7.64
CA GLY A 109 7.93 -19.67 -8.28
C GLY A 109 7.06 -18.40 -8.30
N TYR A 110 5.91 -18.45 -8.95
CA TYR A 110 4.92 -17.37 -8.91
C TYR A 110 3.52 -17.93 -9.02
N SER A 111 2.66 -17.59 -8.07
CA SER A 111 1.24 -17.93 -8.10
C SER A 111 0.42 -16.70 -8.47
N ALA A 112 -0.01 -16.63 -9.74
CA ALA A 112 -0.88 -15.55 -10.22
C ALA A 112 -2.23 -15.54 -9.50
N THR A 113 -2.73 -16.71 -9.10
CA THR A 113 -4.00 -16.84 -8.38
C THR A 113 -3.88 -16.28 -6.95
N ALA A 114 -2.82 -16.66 -6.21
CA ALA A 114 -2.59 -16.12 -4.86
C ALA A 114 -2.40 -14.60 -4.89
N PHE A 115 -1.63 -14.10 -5.86
CA PHE A 115 -1.46 -12.65 -6.03
C PHE A 115 -2.78 -11.94 -6.35
N ALA A 116 -3.59 -12.49 -7.27
CA ALA A 116 -4.88 -11.90 -7.64
C ALA A 116 -5.85 -11.87 -6.44
N ASN A 117 -5.91 -12.94 -5.65
CA ASN A 117 -6.73 -13.04 -4.45
C ASN A 117 -6.30 -11.99 -3.41
N LEU A 118 -5.01 -11.83 -3.19
CA LEU A 118 -4.45 -10.80 -2.31
C LEU A 118 -4.86 -9.39 -2.75
N VAL A 119 -4.66 -9.06 -4.04
CA VAL A 119 -5.06 -7.76 -4.60
C VAL A 119 -6.56 -7.54 -4.46
N GLN A 120 -7.37 -8.57 -4.70
CA GLN A 120 -8.82 -8.51 -4.52
C GLN A 120 -9.19 -8.22 -3.05
N ARG A 121 -8.51 -8.86 -2.09
CA ARG A 121 -8.71 -8.58 -0.65
C ARG A 121 -8.39 -7.14 -0.31
N MET A 122 -7.30 -6.59 -0.82
CA MET A 122 -6.91 -5.20 -0.61
C MET A 122 -7.92 -4.22 -1.22
N ARG A 123 -8.49 -4.55 -2.37
CA ARG A 123 -9.51 -3.73 -3.07
C ARG A 123 -10.82 -3.56 -2.30
N PHE A 124 -11.16 -4.44 -1.37
CA PHE A 124 -12.31 -4.22 -0.48
C PHE A 124 -12.15 -2.95 0.36
N PHE A 125 -10.91 -2.57 0.68
CA PHE A 125 -10.60 -1.37 1.47
C PHE A 125 -10.24 -0.18 0.61
N TYR A 126 -9.56 -0.42 -0.51
CA TYR A 126 -9.17 0.61 -1.47
C TYR A 126 -9.35 0.11 -2.92
N PRO A 127 -10.56 0.28 -3.52
CA PRO A 127 -10.91 -0.26 -4.84
C PRO A 127 -10.03 0.18 -6.00
N GLU A 128 -9.36 1.33 -5.86
CA GLU A 128 -8.54 1.94 -6.90
C GLU A 128 -7.15 1.29 -7.05
N ILE A 129 -6.80 0.31 -6.19
CA ILE A 129 -5.52 -0.40 -6.28
C ILE A 129 -5.42 -1.15 -7.61
N ALA A 130 -4.40 -0.83 -8.41
CA ALA A 130 -4.02 -1.64 -9.56
C ALA A 130 -3.06 -2.75 -9.12
N PRO A 131 -3.04 -3.93 -9.78
CA PRO A 131 -2.08 -5.00 -9.47
C PRO A 131 -0.62 -4.50 -9.48
N ALA A 132 -0.27 -3.62 -10.40
CA ALA A 132 1.07 -3.03 -10.50
C ALA A 132 1.48 -2.15 -9.29
N ASN A 133 0.53 -1.75 -8.45
CA ASN A 133 0.82 -0.99 -7.23
C ASN A 133 1.23 -1.87 -6.06
N VAL A 134 0.99 -3.19 -6.14
CA VAL A 134 1.18 -4.12 -5.03
C VAL A 134 2.47 -4.90 -5.20
N VAL A 135 3.28 -4.92 -4.16
CA VAL A 135 4.49 -5.73 -4.04
C VAL A 135 4.42 -6.53 -2.76
N VAL A 136 4.75 -7.81 -2.83
CA VAL A 136 4.81 -8.71 -1.67
C VAL A 136 6.24 -9.18 -1.49
N GLU A 137 6.75 -9.04 -0.29
CA GLU A 137 8.09 -9.47 0.06
C GLU A 137 8.03 -10.54 1.14
N TYR A 138 8.87 -11.55 0.99
CA TYR A 138 9.07 -12.63 1.94
C TYR A 138 10.53 -12.61 2.37
N ASP A 139 10.82 -12.11 3.55
CA ASP A 139 12.17 -12.00 4.07
C ASP A 139 12.45 -13.06 5.13
N ASN A 140 13.71 -13.45 5.28
CA ASN A 140 14.11 -14.37 6.33
C ASN A 140 13.88 -13.73 7.71
N SER A 141 12.99 -14.32 8.50
CA SER A 141 12.69 -13.88 9.86
C SER A 141 13.61 -14.50 10.92
N GLY A 142 14.42 -15.48 10.53
CA GLY A 142 15.16 -16.34 11.46
C GLY A 142 14.29 -17.41 12.13
N LEU A 143 13.01 -17.51 11.77
CA LEU A 143 12.06 -18.49 12.27
C LEU A 143 11.81 -19.58 11.23
N GLY A 144 11.37 -20.76 11.71
CA GLY A 144 11.23 -21.96 10.88
C GLY A 144 12.43 -22.87 10.94
N TYR A 145 12.29 -24.05 10.43
CA TYR A 145 13.34 -25.09 10.44
C TYR A 145 13.22 -26.02 9.24
N ALA A 146 14.35 -26.54 8.81
CA ALA A 146 14.43 -27.41 7.64
C ALA A 146 13.69 -28.74 7.90
N GLY A 147 12.79 -29.09 6.97
CA GLY A 147 12.02 -30.34 7.02
C GLY A 147 10.82 -30.27 7.96
N ASP A 148 10.14 -29.15 8.07
CA ASP A 148 8.86 -29.04 8.79
C ASP A 148 7.79 -29.86 8.07
N PRO A 149 7.14 -30.85 8.74
CA PRO A 149 6.13 -31.66 8.08
C PRO A 149 4.75 -31.00 7.96
N ASN A 150 4.51 -29.89 8.66
CA ASN A 150 3.19 -29.29 8.81
C ASN A 150 3.06 -27.89 8.17
N SER A 151 4.19 -27.25 7.85
CA SER A 151 4.20 -25.87 7.33
C SER A 151 5.39 -25.66 6.38
N PRO A 152 5.44 -24.57 5.63
CA PRO A 152 6.64 -24.18 4.92
C PRO A 152 7.85 -24.12 5.86
N ASP A 153 8.99 -24.64 5.44
CA ASP A 153 10.24 -24.65 6.23
C ASP A 153 10.63 -23.25 6.74
N VAL A 154 10.27 -22.19 6.02
CA VAL A 154 10.55 -20.79 6.39
C VAL A 154 9.26 -20.11 6.86
N ALA A 155 9.23 -19.70 8.11
CA ALA A 155 8.24 -18.75 8.62
C ALA A 155 8.67 -17.31 8.23
N ALA A 156 8.51 -16.95 6.96
CA ALA A 156 8.99 -15.70 6.42
C ALA A 156 8.33 -14.46 7.08
N LEU A 157 9.07 -13.35 7.18
CA LEU A 157 8.49 -12.04 7.43
C LEU A 157 7.85 -11.56 6.13
N VAL A 158 6.54 -11.53 6.09
CA VAL A 158 5.78 -11.10 4.92
C VAL A 158 5.52 -9.61 5.02
N THR A 159 5.94 -8.86 4.01
CA THR A 159 5.68 -7.43 3.88
C THR A 159 4.83 -7.18 2.64
N VAL A 160 3.67 -6.57 2.81
CA VAL A 160 2.86 -6.08 1.69
C VAL A 160 3.08 -4.59 1.55
N ARG A 161 3.46 -4.18 0.35
CA ARG A 161 3.75 -2.78 -0.01
C ARG A 161 2.77 -2.30 -1.06
N LEU A 162 2.32 -1.06 -0.91
CA LEU A 162 1.47 -0.36 -1.87
C LEU A 162 2.18 0.90 -2.33
N THR A 163 2.53 0.95 -3.60
CA THR A 163 3.35 2.01 -4.22
C THR A 163 2.64 2.66 -5.40
N GLY A 164 3.09 3.84 -5.81
CA GLY A 164 2.60 4.49 -7.02
C GLY A 164 1.15 4.99 -6.93
N ILE A 165 0.65 5.25 -5.73
CA ILE A 165 -0.67 5.84 -5.53
C ILE A 165 -0.59 7.34 -5.76
N THR A 166 -1.39 7.83 -6.71
CA THR A 166 -1.47 9.25 -7.03
C THR A 166 -2.72 9.86 -6.42
N PHE A 167 -2.54 10.92 -5.66
CA PHE A 167 -3.65 11.74 -5.19
C PHE A 167 -3.92 12.86 -6.17
N GLN A 168 -5.19 13.00 -6.58
CA GLN A 168 -5.64 14.08 -7.43
C GLN A 168 -6.61 14.97 -6.66
N PRO A 169 -6.22 16.24 -6.36
CA PRO A 169 -7.14 17.21 -5.80
C PRO A 169 -8.31 17.45 -6.76
N MET A 170 -9.53 17.58 -6.25
CA MET A 170 -10.70 17.87 -7.07
C MET A 170 -11.00 19.36 -7.16
N THR A 171 -10.82 20.05 -6.04
CA THR A 171 -11.27 21.43 -5.89
C THR A 171 -10.12 22.42 -6.02
N THR A 172 -8.93 22.03 -5.60
CA THR A 172 -7.71 22.85 -5.69
C THR A 172 -6.83 22.49 -6.88
N TYR A 173 -7.35 21.69 -7.82
CA TYR A 173 -6.61 21.21 -9.01
C TYR A 173 -5.93 22.34 -9.82
N ALA A 174 -6.53 23.51 -9.90
CA ALA A 174 -5.96 24.65 -10.61
C ALA A 174 -4.68 25.20 -9.97
N ILE A 175 -4.44 24.90 -8.69
CA ILE A 175 -3.31 25.42 -7.89
C ILE A 175 -2.36 24.28 -7.52
N LEU A 176 -2.90 23.10 -7.18
CA LEU A 176 -2.15 21.94 -6.73
C LEU A 176 -2.29 20.80 -7.75
N PRO A 177 -1.23 20.49 -8.51
CA PRO A 177 -1.27 19.36 -9.45
C PRO A 177 -1.35 18.02 -8.71
N PRO A 178 -1.74 16.92 -9.40
CA PRO A 178 -1.66 15.58 -8.84
C PRO A 178 -0.25 15.26 -8.34
N PHE A 179 -0.16 14.56 -7.20
CA PHE A 179 1.11 14.15 -6.62
C PHE A 179 1.06 12.71 -6.12
N GLN A 180 2.21 12.07 -6.08
CA GLN A 180 2.31 10.71 -5.57
C GLN A 180 2.34 10.69 -4.05
N LEU A 181 1.58 9.76 -3.47
CA LEU A 181 1.61 9.47 -2.05
C LEU A 181 2.86 8.64 -1.72
N PRO A 182 3.34 8.71 -0.46
CA PRO A 182 4.40 7.84 0.00
C PRO A 182 3.99 6.37 -0.11
N GLU A 183 4.96 5.48 -0.05
CA GLU A 183 4.74 4.06 0.04
C GLU A 183 4.04 3.70 1.36
N PHE A 184 3.01 2.84 1.26
CA PHE A 184 2.37 2.23 2.42
C PHE A 184 2.87 0.79 2.54
N ARG A 185 3.25 0.38 3.74
CA ARG A 185 3.72 -0.98 3.98
C ARG A 185 3.25 -1.51 5.32
N SER A 186 3.00 -2.82 5.37
CA SER A 186 2.69 -3.54 6.60
C SER A 186 3.39 -4.89 6.58
N ALA A 187 3.94 -5.31 7.69
CA ALA A 187 4.69 -6.55 7.80
C ALA A 187 4.19 -7.39 8.97
N LEU A 188 4.08 -8.70 8.77
CA LEU A 188 3.75 -9.72 9.77
C LEU A 188 4.53 -11.01 9.48
N THR A 189 4.80 -11.79 10.50
CA THR A 189 5.41 -13.12 10.33
C THR A 189 4.38 -14.09 9.76
N MET A 190 4.81 -14.97 8.87
CA MET A 190 3.99 -16.06 8.32
C MET A 190 3.44 -16.95 9.45
N GLU A 191 2.16 -17.28 9.36
CA GLU A 191 1.48 -18.17 10.31
C GLU A 191 1.26 -19.55 9.70
N ASP A 192 0.53 -19.65 8.59
CA ASP A 192 0.15 -20.92 7.97
C ASP A 192 0.71 -21.04 6.54
N GLY A 193 0.48 -20.07 5.69
CA GLY A 193 0.96 -20.08 4.29
C GLY A 193 0.23 -21.06 3.37
N THR A 194 -0.93 -21.58 3.77
CA THR A 194 -1.75 -22.52 3.00
C THR A 194 -3.22 -22.16 3.02
N GLY A 195 -3.92 -22.40 1.90
CA GLY A 195 -5.34 -22.16 1.77
C GLY A 195 -5.69 -20.89 1.01
N THR A 196 -6.97 -20.74 0.70
CA THR A 196 -7.48 -19.62 -0.14
C THR A 196 -8.38 -18.66 0.64
N VAL A 197 -8.65 -18.93 1.89
CA VAL A 197 -9.55 -18.15 2.76
C VAL A 197 -8.82 -17.79 4.05
N ALA A 198 -8.72 -16.52 4.31
CA ALA A 198 -8.23 -16.01 5.60
C ALA A 198 -9.40 -16.00 6.61
N ASN A 199 -9.21 -16.66 7.74
CA ASN A 199 -10.16 -16.68 8.87
C ASN A 199 -10.01 -15.40 9.72
#